data_ee420fbd991c6ce55e5fc1c9fc57cd4f
#
_entry.id   ee420fbd991c6ce55e5fc1c9fc57cd4f
#
_cell.length_a   1.000
_cell.length_b   1.000
_cell.length_c   1.000
_cell.angle_alpha   90.00
_cell.angle_beta   90.00
_cell.angle_gamma   90.00
#
_symmetry.space_group_name_H-M   'P 1'
#
loop_
_entity.id
_entity.type
_entity.pdbx_description
1 polymer ?
#
loop_
_entity_poly.entity_id
_entity_poly.type
_entity_poly.pdbx_seq_one_letter_code
_entity_poly.pdbx_strand_id
1 'polypeptide(L)'
;MSKSALKRRANEARSWLTDACFPLWADRGMNSAGLFREVLDLDHGPAERDFARVRVQARQTYFFAEALRLGWRPDISTDRIEHGLGILTGLARRPDGLVGRLLNADGNGFLDDTPDLYDIAFTLFALGEADDALGGTGETRASAAALLDSVDRQMRDRVNGGYAEALPLPQIRQQNPHMHLLEACLSLHKVDPEGGHLARAGEIVSLF
;
A
#
# COMPACT_ATOMS: atom_id res chain seq x y z
N MET A 1 0.09 -1.50 -33.55
CA MET A 1 1.32 -0.78 -33.15
C MET A 1 2.51 -1.69 -33.37
N SER A 2 3.62 -1.25 -34.00
CA SER A 2 4.80 -2.10 -34.24
C SER A 2 5.55 -2.36 -32.93
N LYS A 3 6.30 -3.51 -32.87
CA LYS A 3 7.17 -3.82 -31.70
C LYS A 3 8.17 -2.70 -31.39
N SER A 4 8.70 -2.01 -32.41
CA SER A 4 9.64 -0.90 -32.26
C SER A 4 8.95 0.34 -31.63
N ALA A 5 7.71 0.64 -32.03
CA ALA A 5 6.93 1.73 -31.44
C ALA A 5 6.58 1.45 -29.96
N LEU A 6 6.22 0.22 -29.62
CA LEU A 6 5.95 -0.19 -28.24
C LEU A 6 7.20 -0.03 -27.36
N LYS A 7 8.35 -0.55 -27.84
CA LYS A 7 9.63 -0.43 -27.11
C LYS A 7 10.04 1.02 -26.87
N ARG A 8 9.85 1.88 -27.88
CA ARG A 8 10.13 3.32 -27.73
C ARG A 8 9.27 3.94 -26.65
N ARG A 9 7.94 3.69 -26.65
CA ARG A 9 7.02 4.24 -25.64
C ARG A 9 7.33 3.73 -24.23
N ALA A 10 7.69 2.45 -24.09
CA ALA A 10 8.13 1.89 -22.82
C ALA A 10 9.40 2.59 -22.29
N ASN A 11 10.37 2.85 -23.17
CA ASN A 11 11.59 3.59 -22.79
C ASN A 11 11.26 5.05 -22.40
N GLU A 12 10.41 5.74 -23.15
CA GLU A 12 9.97 7.11 -22.83
C GLU A 12 9.31 7.15 -21.43
N ALA A 13 8.41 6.20 -21.13
CA ALA A 13 7.78 6.09 -19.81
C ALA A 13 8.80 5.81 -18.70
N ARG A 14 9.75 4.88 -18.96
CA ARG A 14 10.82 4.60 -18.00
C ARG A 14 11.68 5.83 -17.73
N SER A 15 12.13 6.55 -18.76
CA SER A 15 12.90 7.79 -18.60
C SER A 15 12.13 8.84 -17.81
N TRP A 16 10.82 9.00 -18.08
CA TRP A 16 10.01 9.92 -17.30
C TRP A 16 9.96 9.54 -15.81
N LEU A 17 9.81 8.24 -15.50
CA LEU A 17 9.85 7.77 -14.11
C LEU A 17 11.20 8.07 -13.45
N THR A 18 12.33 7.69 -14.11
CA THR A 18 13.66 7.76 -13.51
C THR A 18 14.24 9.18 -13.45
N ASP A 19 13.89 10.03 -14.42
CA ASP A 19 14.52 11.34 -14.59
C ASP A 19 13.66 12.48 -14.04
N ALA A 20 12.35 12.27 -13.84
CA ALA A 20 11.43 13.30 -13.36
C ALA A 20 10.61 12.84 -12.14
N CYS A 21 9.90 11.71 -12.24
CA CYS A 21 8.90 11.32 -11.24
C CYS A 21 9.54 10.88 -9.91
N PHE A 22 10.45 9.89 -9.95
CA PHE A 22 11.12 9.41 -8.74
C PHE A 22 11.94 10.50 -8.04
N PRO A 23 12.76 11.32 -8.73
CA PRO A 23 13.47 12.43 -8.09
C PRO A 23 12.54 13.41 -7.39
N LEU A 24 11.44 13.81 -8.04
CA LEU A 24 10.49 14.76 -7.49
C LEU A 24 9.87 14.25 -6.18
N TRP A 25 9.37 13.01 -6.15
CA TRP A 25 8.74 12.45 -4.97
C TRP A 25 9.75 12.08 -3.87
N ALA A 26 10.97 11.70 -4.23
CA ALA A 26 12.03 11.47 -3.25
C ALA A 26 12.47 12.75 -2.54
N ASP A 27 12.49 13.88 -3.26
CA ASP A 27 12.92 15.19 -2.75
C ASP A 27 11.79 15.92 -1.99
N ARG A 28 10.55 15.88 -2.54
CA ARG A 28 9.44 16.72 -2.06
C ARG A 28 8.25 15.93 -1.52
N GLY A 29 8.26 14.61 -1.65
CA GLY A 29 7.13 13.75 -1.32
C GLY A 29 6.90 13.50 0.16
N MET A 30 7.73 14.06 1.07
CA MET A 30 7.54 13.91 2.51
C MET A 30 7.27 15.25 3.18
N ASN A 31 6.46 15.24 4.24
CA ASN A 31 6.26 16.41 5.08
C ASN A 31 7.29 16.47 6.23
N SER A 32 7.23 17.52 7.05
CA SER A 32 8.16 17.72 8.17
C SER A 32 8.01 16.68 9.31
N ALA A 33 6.88 15.99 9.38
CA ALA A 33 6.64 14.91 10.33
C ALA A 33 7.09 13.54 9.80
N GLY A 34 7.62 13.48 8.58
CA GLY A 34 8.05 12.23 7.95
C GLY A 34 6.93 11.43 7.28
N LEU A 35 5.73 11.95 7.15
CA LEU A 35 4.66 11.27 6.41
C LEU A 35 4.75 11.60 4.91
N PHE A 36 4.44 10.62 4.06
CA PHE A 36 4.30 10.88 2.63
C PHE A 36 3.13 11.83 2.37
N ARG A 37 3.38 12.84 1.55
CA ARG A 37 2.40 13.87 1.20
C ARG A 37 1.27 13.31 0.35
N GLU A 38 0.09 13.86 0.54
CA GLU A 38 -1.10 13.55 -0.25
C GLU A 38 -0.99 14.03 -1.70
N VAL A 39 -0.31 15.13 -1.90
CA VAL A 39 -0.25 15.83 -3.18
C VAL A 39 0.91 16.82 -3.21
N LEU A 40 1.45 17.06 -4.38
CA LEU A 40 2.25 18.22 -4.73
C LEU A 40 1.38 19.14 -5.61
N ASP A 41 1.61 20.46 -5.56
CA ASP A 41 0.92 21.38 -6.44
C ASP A 41 1.43 21.29 -7.91
N LEU A 42 0.82 22.04 -8.81
CA LEU A 42 1.20 22.02 -10.23
C LEU A 42 2.60 22.59 -10.51
N ASP A 43 3.12 23.39 -9.60
CA ASP A 43 4.48 23.94 -9.65
C ASP A 43 5.48 23.04 -8.89
N HIS A 44 5.05 21.83 -8.56
CA HIS A 44 5.82 20.83 -7.83
C HIS A 44 6.19 21.24 -6.40
N GLY A 45 5.52 22.24 -5.84
CA GLY A 45 5.64 22.65 -4.46
C GLY A 45 4.87 21.72 -3.49
N PRO A 46 5.20 21.78 -2.20
CA PRO A 46 4.44 21.05 -1.20
C PRO A 46 3.05 21.68 -1.02
N ALA A 47 2.00 20.89 -1.24
CA ALA A 47 0.64 21.27 -0.89
C ALA A 47 0.28 20.66 0.46
N GLU A 48 0.15 21.52 1.48
CA GLU A 48 -0.10 21.08 2.84
C GLU A 48 -1.56 20.57 2.99
N ARG A 49 -1.70 19.52 3.79
CA ARG A 49 -2.96 18.96 4.27
C ARG A 49 -2.85 18.75 5.76
N ASP A 50 -3.96 18.79 6.46
CA ASP A 50 -4.07 18.51 7.89
C ASP A 50 -4.16 17.01 8.22
N PHE A 51 -4.19 16.16 7.20
CA PHE A 51 -4.26 14.71 7.28
C PHE A 51 -3.29 14.01 6.33
N ALA A 52 -3.01 12.73 6.63
CA ALA A 52 -2.33 11.79 5.75
C ALA A 52 -3.10 10.47 5.70
N ARG A 53 -3.57 10.07 4.50
CA ARG A 53 -4.29 8.80 4.31
C ARG A 53 -3.34 7.62 4.37
N VAL A 54 -3.72 6.57 5.10
CA VAL A 54 -2.90 5.35 5.21
C VAL A 54 -2.68 4.71 3.84
N ARG A 55 -3.68 4.70 2.96
CA ARG A 55 -3.53 4.24 1.57
C ARG A 55 -2.52 5.02 0.74
N VAL A 56 -2.28 6.29 1.06
CA VAL A 56 -1.26 7.09 0.38
C VAL A 56 0.13 6.70 0.89
N GLN A 57 0.28 6.47 2.20
CA GLN A 57 1.51 5.93 2.75
C GLN A 57 1.86 4.58 2.10
N ALA A 58 0.89 3.68 1.95
CA ALA A 58 1.05 2.39 1.29
C ALA A 58 1.43 2.54 -0.20
N ARG A 59 0.76 3.40 -0.94
CA ARG A 59 1.05 3.65 -2.36
C ARG A 59 2.43 4.25 -2.59
N GLN A 60 2.89 5.12 -1.70
CA GLN A 60 4.23 5.69 -1.78
C GLN A 60 5.30 4.64 -1.43
N THR A 61 5.03 3.75 -0.48
CA THR A 61 5.91 2.61 -0.20
C THR A 61 6.06 1.72 -1.43
N TYR A 62 4.95 1.35 -2.08
CA TYR A 62 4.95 0.61 -3.35
C TYR A 62 5.68 1.36 -4.47
N PHE A 63 5.47 2.68 -4.59
CA PHE A 63 6.12 3.51 -5.59
C PHE A 63 7.65 3.42 -5.49
N PHE A 64 8.21 3.44 -4.30
CA PHE A 64 9.63 3.27 -4.09
C PHE A 64 10.10 1.82 -4.23
N ALA A 65 9.25 0.81 -3.99
CA ALA A 65 9.53 -0.58 -4.34
C ALA A 65 9.72 -0.74 -5.85
N GLU A 66 8.88 -0.10 -6.67
CA GLU A 66 9.06 -0.06 -8.12
C GLU A 66 10.32 0.72 -8.55
N ALA A 67 10.65 1.81 -7.87
CA ALA A 67 11.88 2.54 -8.12
C ALA A 67 13.12 1.66 -7.89
N LEU A 68 13.12 0.88 -6.80
CA LEU A 68 14.18 -0.08 -6.48
C LEU A 68 14.30 -1.18 -7.55
N ARG A 69 13.17 -1.77 -7.98
CA ARG A 69 13.13 -2.79 -9.06
C ARG A 69 13.65 -2.25 -10.40
N LEU A 70 13.42 -0.98 -10.68
CA LEU A 70 13.95 -0.31 -11.87
C LEU A 70 15.44 0.06 -11.74
N GLY A 71 16.06 -0.17 -10.57
CA GLY A 71 17.45 0.17 -10.28
C GLY A 71 17.70 1.66 -10.06
N TRP A 72 16.61 2.42 -9.76
CA TRP A 72 16.74 3.85 -9.49
C TRP A 72 17.19 4.07 -8.05
N ARG A 73 18.38 4.69 -7.89
CA ARG A 73 18.98 5.06 -6.60
C ARG A 73 18.63 4.09 -5.47
N PRO A 74 19.24 2.88 -5.45
CA PRO A 74 18.84 1.82 -4.52
C PRO A 74 18.91 2.22 -3.05
N ASP A 75 19.88 3.08 -2.69
CA ASP A 75 20.07 3.68 -1.38
C ASP A 75 18.83 4.45 -0.92
N ILE A 76 18.34 5.37 -1.75
CA ILE A 76 17.16 6.18 -1.46
C ILE A 76 15.88 5.34 -1.52
N SER A 77 15.77 4.49 -2.54
CA SER A 77 14.57 3.66 -2.69
C SER A 77 14.38 2.74 -1.49
N THR A 78 15.43 2.09 -1.02
CA THR A 78 15.41 1.24 0.19
C THR A 78 15.02 2.05 1.43
N ASP A 79 15.66 3.20 1.67
CA ASP A 79 15.34 4.09 2.80
C ASP A 79 13.85 4.49 2.81
N ARG A 80 13.30 4.85 1.65
CA ARG A 80 11.87 5.22 1.53
C ARG A 80 10.92 4.05 1.73
N ILE A 81 11.28 2.85 1.29
CA ILE A 81 10.50 1.63 1.54
C ILE A 81 10.49 1.33 3.04
N GLU A 82 11.65 1.28 3.68
CA GLU A 82 11.79 0.98 5.11
C GLU A 82 11.04 2.02 5.97
N HIS A 83 11.14 3.29 5.61
CA HIS A 83 10.41 4.36 6.25
C HIS A 83 8.88 4.17 6.12
N GLY A 84 8.39 3.90 4.93
CA GLY A 84 6.97 3.60 4.69
C GLY A 84 6.48 2.37 5.43
N LEU A 85 7.28 1.31 5.47
CA LEU A 85 7.00 0.11 6.28
C LEU A 85 6.87 0.47 7.78
N GLY A 86 7.75 1.31 8.31
CA GLY A 86 7.66 1.81 9.70
C GLY A 86 6.34 2.54 9.98
N ILE A 87 5.84 3.34 9.03
CA ILE A 87 4.52 3.98 9.17
C ILE A 87 3.41 2.93 9.16
N LEU A 88 3.40 2.01 8.19
CA LEU A 88 2.33 1.03 8.00
C LEU A 88 2.26 -0.03 9.10
N THR A 89 3.39 -0.42 9.65
CA THR A 89 3.47 -1.45 10.71
C THR A 89 3.45 -0.87 12.13
N GLY A 90 3.71 0.42 12.26
CA GLY A 90 3.74 1.15 13.53
C GLY A 90 2.59 2.16 13.65
N LEU A 91 2.80 3.38 13.16
CA LEU A 91 1.89 4.52 13.37
C LEU A 91 0.47 4.28 12.85
N ALA A 92 0.32 3.59 11.73
CA ALA A 92 -0.98 3.27 11.14
C ALA A 92 -1.67 2.06 11.78
N ARG A 93 -0.99 1.32 12.69
CA ARG A 93 -1.54 0.14 13.37
C ARG A 93 -2.37 0.53 14.58
N ARG A 94 -3.56 -0.04 14.66
CA ARG A 94 -4.46 0.06 15.81
C ARG A 94 -4.11 -1.02 16.86
N PRO A 95 -4.51 -0.80 18.13
CA PRO A 95 -4.31 -1.82 19.18
C PRO A 95 -5.00 -3.15 18.90
N ASP A 96 -6.10 -3.16 18.11
CA ASP A 96 -6.84 -4.37 17.71
C ASP A 96 -6.18 -5.13 16.55
N GLY A 97 -5.07 -4.61 16.01
CA GLY A 97 -4.30 -5.21 14.93
C GLY A 97 -4.77 -4.85 13.52
N LEU A 98 -5.82 -4.05 13.36
CA LEU A 98 -6.20 -3.46 12.08
C LEU A 98 -5.37 -2.19 11.78
N VAL A 99 -5.60 -1.54 10.66
CA VAL A 99 -5.07 -0.21 10.35
C VAL A 99 -6.20 0.80 10.32
N GLY A 100 -5.92 2.02 10.75
CA GLY A 100 -6.86 3.14 10.63
C GLY A 100 -6.75 3.79 9.24
N ARG A 101 -7.62 4.79 8.98
CA ARG A 101 -7.76 5.41 7.66
C ARG A 101 -6.98 6.72 7.48
N LEU A 102 -6.99 7.60 8.50
CA LEU A 102 -6.36 8.91 8.45
C LEU A 102 -5.44 9.13 9.64
N LEU A 103 -4.20 9.51 9.37
CA LEU A 103 -3.26 10.02 10.36
C LEU A 103 -3.35 11.54 10.42
N ASN A 104 -3.07 12.13 11.58
CA ASN A 104 -2.78 13.55 11.68
C ASN A 104 -1.52 13.89 10.87
N ALA A 105 -1.50 15.00 10.18
CA ALA A 105 -0.37 15.40 9.34
C ALA A 105 0.93 15.66 10.13
N ASP A 106 0.82 15.90 11.44
CA ASP A 106 1.96 16.06 12.36
C ASP A 106 2.53 14.73 12.88
N GLY A 107 1.95 13.59 12.49
CA GLY A 107 2.39 12.27 12.93
C GLY A 107 1.98 11.88 14.35
N ASN A 108 1.15 12.66 15.03
CA ASN A 108 0.71 12.42 16.41
C ASN A 108 -0.52 11.52 16.53
N GLY A 109 -0.56 10.40 15.79
CA GLY A 109 -1.64 9.43 15.83
C GLY A 109 -2.73 9.66 14.79
N PHE A 110 -3.93 9.15 15.05
CA PHE A 110 -5.03 9.17 14.10
C PHE A 110 -5.88 10.44 14.18
N LEU A 111 -6.26 10.94 13.01
CA LEU A 111 -7.38 11.86 12.81
C LEU A 111 -8.70 11.09 12.66
N ASP A 112 -8.65 9.93 12.00
CA ASP A 112 -9.75 8.97 11.85
C ASP A 112 -9.17 7.56 11.91
N ASP A 113 -9.44 6.84 12.98
CA ASP A 113 -8.93 5.49 13.20
C ASP A 113 -9.87 4.37 12.69
N THR A 114 -10.96 4.74 11.97
CA THR A 114 -11.88 3.77 11.37
C THR A 114 -11.14 2.76 10.52
N PRO A 115 -11.26 1.44 10.76
CA PRO A 115 -10.72 0.43 9.86
C PRO A 115 -11.53 0.41 8.57
N ASP A 116 -10.84 0.54 7.46
CA ASP A 116 -11.41 0.58 6.11
C ASP A 116 -10.70 -0.47 5.25
N LEU A 117 -11.47 -1.35 4.59
CA LEU A 117 -10.94 -2.47 3.81
C LEU A 117 -10.04 -1.99 2.65
N TYR A 118 -10.34 -0.82 2.10
CA TYR A 118 -9.54 -0.22 1.04
C TYR A 118 -8.13 0.16 1.52
N ASP A 119 -8.03 0.82 2.69
CA ASP A 119 -6.74 1.17 3.31
C ASP A 119 -5.97 -0.09 3.76
N ILE A 120 -6.68 -1.09 4.28
CA ILE A 120 -6.12 -2.41 4.64
C ILE A 120 -5.56 -3.11 3.41
N ALA A 121 -6.31 -3.16 2.31
CA ALA A 121 -5.88 -3.80 1.07
C ALA A 121 -4.60 -3.16 0.51
N PHE A 122 -4.52 -1.82 0.48
CA PHE A 122 -3.29 -1.14 0.06
C PHE A 122 -2.12 -1.36 1.01
N THR A 123 -2.38 -1.45 2.31
CA THR A 123 -1.34 -1.79 3.29
C THR A 123 -0.78 -3.19 3.02
N LEU A 124 -1.64 -4.20 2.86
CA LEU A 124 -1.23 -5.57 2.54
C LEU A 124 -0.47 -5.64 1.21
N PHE A 125 -0.95 -4.94 0.19
CA PHE A 125 -0.29 -4.84 -1.11
C PHE A 125 1.13 -4.27 -0.97
N ALA A 126 1.26 -3.14 -0.26
CA ALA A 126 2.56 -2.51 -0.03
C ALA A 126 3.52 -3.40 0.75
N LEU A 127 3.02 -4.16 1.74
CA LEU A 127 3.82 -5.14 2.49
C LEU A 127 4.37 -6.23 1.57
N GLY A 128 3.53 -6.81 0.70
CA GLY A 128 3.95 -7.84 -0.26
C GLY A 128 4.97 -7.31 -1.28
N GLU A 129 4.71 -6.15 -1.86
CA GLU A 129 5.57 -5.54 -2.86
C GLU A 129 6.91 -5.05 -2.29
N ALA A 130 6.91 -4.55 -1.06
CA ALA A 130 8.13 -4.17 -0.35
C ALA A 130 8.98 -5.40 0.00
N ASP A 131 8.37 -6.50 0.46
CA ASP A 131 9.08 -7.76 0.76
C ASP A 131 9.81 -8.29 -0.48
N ASP A 132 9.12 -8.33 -1.62
CA ASP A 132 9.69 -8.74 -2.90
C ASP A 132 10.85 -7.82 -3.34
N ALA A 133 10.68 -6.51 -3.24
CA ALA A 133 11.69 -5.55 -3.65
C ALA A 133 12.94 -5.58 -2.77
N LEU A 134 12.80 -5.83 -1.47
CA LEU A 134 13.89 -5.91 -0.50
C LEU A 134 14.54 -7.30 -0.41
N GLY A 135 14.06 -8.29 -1.18
CA GLY A 135 14.62 -9.64 -1.20
C GLY A 135 14.19 -10.55 -0.04
N GLY A 136 13.07 -10.23 0.61
CA GLY A 136 12.43 -11.05 1.62
C GLY A 136 13.03 -10.91 3.04
N THR A 137 12.45 -10.03 3.86
CA THR A 137 12.97 -9.77 5.22
C THR A 137 12.36 -10.69 6.29
N GLY A 138 11.25 -11.36 5.99
CA GLY A 138 10.47 -12.14 6.96
C GLY A 138 9.59 -11.31 7.90
N GLU A 139 10.04 -10.15 8.34
CA GLU A 139 9.28 -9.24 9.21
C GLU A 139 8.05 -8.66 8.50
N THR A 140 8.21 -8.30 7.23
CA THR A 140 7.14 -7.76 6.40
C THR A 140 6.04 -8.80 6.19
N ARG A 141 6.41 -10.08 5.95
CA ARG A 141 5.48 -11.21 5.83
C ARG A 141 4.76 -11.48 7.15
N ALA A 142 5.48 -11.48 8.28
CA ALA A 142 4.86 -11.63 9.60
C ALA A 142 3.85 -10.51 9.89
N SER A 143 4.17 -9.27 9.52
CA SER A 143 3.27 -8.12 9.66
C SER A 143 2.01 -8.25 8.78
N ALA A 144 2.16 -8.75 7.54
CA ALA A 144 1.04 -9.01 6.64
C ALA A 144 0.14 -10.14 7.18
N ALA A 145 0.72 -11.24 7.65
CA ALA A 145 -0.02 -12.35 8.25
C ALA A 145 -0.82 -11.88 9.48
N ALA A 146 -0.20 -11.13 10.39
CA ALA A 146 -0.87 -10.58 11.57
C ALA A 146 -2.03 -9.62 11.21
N LEU A 147 -1.88 -8.82 10.15
CA LEU A 147 -2.96 -7.97 9.65
C LEU A 147 -4.10 -8.79 9.06
N LEU A 148 -3.80 -9.80 8.22
CA LEU A 148 -4.80 -10.70 7.65
C LEU A 148 -5.57 -11.46 8.72
N ASP A 149 -4.91 -11.96 9.77
CA ASP A 149 -5.56 -12.61 10.91
C ASP A 149 -6.54 -11.66 11.62
N SER A 150 -6.18 -10.38 11.77
CA SER A 150 -7.05 -9.38 12.37
C SER A 150 -8.25 -9.07 11.49
N VAL A 151 -8.05 -8.98 10.17
CA VAL A 151 -9.12 -8.81 9.16
C VAL A 151 -10.08 -10.01 9.18
N ASP A 152 -9.56 -11.23 9.21
CA ASP A 152 -10.38 -12.44 9.25
C ASP A 152 -11.21 -12.56 10.54
N ARG A 153 -10.66 -12.12 11.66
CA ARG A 153 -11.39 -12.14 12.95
C ARG A 153 -12.50 -11.10 13.00
N GLN A 154 -12.28 -9.92 12.47
CA GLN A 154 -13.11 -8.75 12.77
C GLN A 154 -13.98 -8.30 11.59
N MET A 155 -13.55 -8.53 10.36
CA MET A 155 -14.20 -7.98 9.16
C MET A 155 -14.75 -9.07 8.23
N ARG A 156 -14.43 -10.35 8.41
CA ARG A 156 -14.90 -11.42 7.53
C ARG A 156 -16.41 -11.64 7.65
N ASP A 157 -17.12 -11.57 6.52
CA ASP A 157 -18.53 -11.98 6.43
C ASP A 157 -18.61 -13.51 6.29
N ARG A 158 -18.94 -14.19 7.38
CA ARG A 158 -19.00 -15.65 7.42
C ARG A 158 -20.27 -16.23 6.79
N VAL A 159 -21.25 -15.40 6.50
CA VAL A 159 -22.55 -15.82 5.94
C VAL A 159 -22.54 -15.69 4.43
N ASN A 160 -22.11 -14.54 3.93
CA ASN A 160 -22.17 -14.21 2.50
C ASN A 160 -20.79 -14.25 1.81
N GLY A 161 -19.72 -14.58 2.54
CA GLY A 161 -18.34 -14.51 2.06
C GLY A 161 -17.80 -13.09 1.95
N GLY A 162 -16.51 -12.96 1.70
CA GLY A 162 -15.82 -11.66 1.62
C GLY A 162 -15.70 -10.95 2.97
N TYR A 163 -15.66 -9.62 2.92
CA TYR A 163 -15.32 -8.78 4.07
C TYR A 163 -16.24 -7.56 4.17
N ALA A 164 -16.38 -7.04 5.38
CA ALA A 164 -16.99 -5.73 5.62
C ALA A 164 -16.12 -4.62 5.00
N GLU A 165 -16.78 -3.54 4.52
CA GLU A 165 -16.10 -2.36 3.98
C GLU A 165 -15.30 -1.60 5.03
N ALA A 166 -15.89 -1.44 6.22
CA ALA A 166 -15.33 -0.72 7.35
C ALA A 166 -15.97 -1.19 8.66
N LEU A 167 -15.46 -0.73 9.80
CA LEU A 167 -16.06 -0.93 11.11
C LEU A 167 -16.39 0.43 11.76
N PRO A 168 -17.57 0.57 12.42
CA PRO A 168 -18.63 -0.43 12.57
C PRO A 168 -19.26 -0.80 11.23
N LEU A 169 -19.82 -2.01 11.13
CA LEU A 169 -20.30 -2.62 9.89
C LEU A 169 -21.18 -1.67 9.07
N PRO A 170 -20.80 -1.32 7.83
CA PRO A 170 -21.67 -0.65 6.90
C PRO A 170 -22.64 -1.66 6.28
N GLN A 171 -23.72 -1.14 5.72
CA GLN A 171 -24.81 -1.96 5.19
C GLN A 171 -24.57 -2.43 3.74
N ILE A 172 -23.62 -1.85 3.01
CA ILE A 172 -23.42 -2.11 1.58
C ILE A 172 -21.98 -2.52 1.34
N ARG A 173 -21.79 -3.71 0.72
CA ARG A 173 -20.49 -4.17 0.23
C ARG A 173 -20.19 -3.52 -1.12
N GLN A 174 -18.96 -3.05 -1.29
CA GLN A 174 -18.47 -2.50 -2.55
C GLN A 174 -17.44 -3.44 -3.20
N GLN A 175 -17.42 -3.45 -4.51
CA GLN A 175 -16.46 -4.25 -5.28
C GLN A 175 -15.03 -3.71 -5.16
N ASN A 176 -14.87 -2.40 -5.14
CA ASN A 176 -13.56 -1.75 -5.25
C ASN A 176 -12.55 -2.15 -4.15
N PRO A 177 -12.87 -2.14 -2.84
CA PRO A 177 -11.95 -2.64 -1.81
C PRO A 177 -11.62 -4.12 -1.95
N HIS A 178 -12.57 -4.96 -2.36
CA HIS A 178 -12.32 -6.38 -2.61
C HIS A 178 -11.39 -6.63 -3.79
N MET A 179 -11.51 -5.83 -4.86
CA MET A 179 -10.60 -5.87 -6.00
C MET A 179 -9.15 -5.57 -5.57
N HIS A 180 -8.94 -4.55 -4.73
CA HIS A 180 -7.62 -4.26 -4.20
C HIS A 180 -7.13 -5.29 -3.19
N LEU A 181 -8.03 -5.91 -2.42
CA LEU A 181 -7.66 -7.03 -1.56
C LEU A 181 -7.23 -8.26 -2.39
N LEU A 182 -7.88 -8.51 -3.54
CA LEU A 182 -7.45 -9.52 -4.50
C LEU A 182 -6.02 -9.25 -5.00
N GLU A 183 -5.73 -8.02 -5.42
CA GLU A 183 -4.39 -7.61 -5.85
C GLU A 183 -3.36 -7.83 -4.73
N ALA A 184 -3.70 -7.46 -3.49
CA ALA A 184 -2.85 -7.69 -2.32
C ALA A 184 -2.58 -9.18 -2.07
N CYS A 185 -3.60 -10.03 -2.18
CA CYS A 185 -3.45 -11.49 -2.04
C CYS A 185 -2.52 -12.07 -3.11
N LEU A 186 -2.61 -11.60 -4.35
CA LEU A 186 -1.71 -12.04 -5.43
C LEU A 186 -0.26 -11.59 -5.19
N SER A 187 -0.06 -10.36 -4.71
CA SER A 187 1.26 -9.85 -4.33
C SER A 187 1.86 -10.66 -3.17
N LEU A 188 1.09 -10.92 -2.12
CA LEU A 188 1.52 -11.72 -0.98
C LEU A 188 1.83 -13.17 -1.37
N HIS A 189 1.03 -13.78 -2.26
CA HIS A 189 1.29 -15.14 -2.75
C HIS A 189 2.64 -15.25 -3.46
N LYS A 190 3.09 -14.21 -4.14
CA LYS A 190 4.39 -14.17 -4.81
C LYS A 190 5.56 -14.34 -3.83
N VAL A 191 5.45 -13.77 -2.63
CA VAL A 191 6.52 -13.79 -1.61
C VAL A 191 6.30 -14.85 -0.51
N ASP A 192 5.08 -15.34 -0.37
CA ASP A 192 4.68 -16.39 0.57
C ASP A 192 3.66 -17.36 -0.08
N PRO A 193 4.12 -18.29 -0.94
CA PRO A 193 3.23 -19.21 -1.67
C PRO A 193 2.40 -20.13 -0.78
N GLU A 194 2.88 -20.43 0.43
CA GLU A 194 2.22 -21.34 1.37
C GLU A 194 1.26 -20.63 2.35
N GLY A 195 1.20 -19.29 2.32
CA GLY A 195 0.40 -18.46 3.23
C GLY A 195 -1.11 -18.46 2.97
N GLY A 196 -1.61 -19.30 2.06
CA GLY A 196 -3.05 -19.41 1.76
C GLY A 196 -3.63 -18.22 0.97
N HIS A 197 -2.80 -17.31 0.49
CA HIS A 197 -3.21 -16.08 -0.16
C HIS A 197 -3.95 -16.34 -1.48
N LEU A 198 -3.55 -17.36 -2.25
CA LEU A 198 -4.20 -17.70 -3.51
C LEU A 198 -5.62 -18.26 -3.30
N ALA A 199 -5.85 -19.01 -2.24
CA ALA A 199 -7.18 -19.49 -1.87
C ALA A 199 -8.10 -18.31 -1.54
N ARG A 200 -7.61 -17.34 -0.75
CA ARG A 200 -8.33 -16.08 -0.43
C ARG A 200 -8.65 -15.27 -1.70
N ALA A 201 -7.69 -15.17 -2.62
CA ALA A 201 -7.91 -14.53 -3.92
C ALA A 201 -9.05 -15.22 -4.71
N GLY A 202 -9.08 -16.56 -4.73
CA GLY A 202 -10.14 -17.35 -5.37
C GLY A 202 -11.52 -17.13 -4.73
N GLU A 203 -11.59 -17.02 -3.39
CA GLU A 203 -12.84 -16.68 -2.69
C GLU A 203 -13.36 -15.30 -3.13
N ILE A 204 -12.48 -14.29 -3.24
CA ILE A 204 -12.87 -12.94 -3.67
C ILE A 204 -13.40 -12.95 -5.11
N VAL A 205 -12.73 -13.65 -6.03
CA VAL A 205 -13.20 -13.80 -7.42
C VAL A 205 -14.59 -14.44 -7.49
N SER A 206 -14.91 -15.35 -6.57
CA SER A 206 -16.20 -16.03 -6.53
C SER A 206 -17.35 -15.17 -6.00
N LEU A 207 -17.08 -13.97 -5.48
CA LEU A 207 -18.09 -13.03 -4.96
C LEU A 207 -18.72 -12.16 -6.06
N PHE A 208 -18.07 -12.05 -7.21
CA PHE A 208 -18.40 -11.14 -8.31
C PHE A 208 -18.43 -11.86 -9.64
#